data_f9b9e78e192115aada3ea359573c68fa
#
_entry.id   f9b9e78e192115aada3ea359573c68fa
#
_cell.length_a   1.000
_cell.length_b   1.000
_cell.length_c   1.000
_cell.angle_alpha   90.00
_cell.angle_beta   90.00
_cell.angle_gamma   90.00
#
_symmetry.space_group_name_H-M   'P 1'
#
loop_
_entity.id
_entity.type
_entity.pdbx_description
1 polymer ?
#
loop_
_entity_poly.entity_id
_entity_poly.type
_entity_poly.pdbx_seq_one_letter_code
_entity_poly.pdbx_strand_id
1 'polypeptide(L)'
;MSKRTVELHWGKHHQDYVDGLNKQLATSPLYGYTLEDLIKEAYNNGNPLPEYNNAAQVWNHHFFWESMQPEGGGLPEGGVLQQIEKDFGSFTNFREEFIRSALQLLGSGWVWLVLKRNERKLSVVHTRNAISPLAFGDIPIISLDLWEVRTWTMSF
;
A
#
# COMPACT_ATOMS: atom_id res chain seq x y z
N MET A 1 6.09 -15.84 3.93
CA MET A 1 4.97 -16.29 3.09
C MET A 1 5.30 -17.63 2.44
N SER A 2 4.29 -18.51 2.21
CA SER A 2 4.52 -19.75 1.47
C SER A 2 4.73 -19.48 -0.02
N LYS A 3 5.45 -20.41 -0.71
CA LYS A 3 5.64 -20.33 -2.17
C LYS A 3 4.30 -20.21 -2.91
N ARG A 4 3.30 -21.02 -2.50
CA ARG A 4 1.96 -21.01 -3.10
C ARG A 4 1.26 -19.64 -2.92
N THR A 5 1.42 -18.99 -1.76
CA THR A 5 0.86 -17.66 -1.53
C THR A 5 1.49 -16.63 -2.46
N VAL A 6 2.82 -16.67 -2.63
CA VAL A 6 3.51 -15.76 -3.54
C VAL A 6 3.11 -16.00 -5.00
N GLU A 7 3.01 -17.25 -5.43
CA GLU A 7 2.58 -17.61 -6.80
C GLU A 7 1.17 -17.07 -7.11
N LEU A 8 0.25 -17.12 -6.15
CA LEU A 8 -1.10 -16.58 -6.32
C LEU A 8 -1.13 -15.05 -6.22
N HIS A 9 -0.47 -14.49 -5.23
CA HIS A 9 -0.57 -13.06 -4.94
C HIS A 9 0.23 -12.22 -5.94
N TRP A 10 1.46 -12.62 -6.24
CA TRP A 10 2.29 -11.94 -7.25
C TRP A 10 1.99 -12.41 -8.67
N GLY A 11 1.97 -13.73 -8.89
CA GLY A 11 1.88 -14.31 -10.23
C GLY A 11 0.48 -14.26 -10.84
N LYS A 12 -0.58 -14.08 -10.02
CA LYS A 12 -1.96 -13.94 -10.51
C LYS A 12 -2.56 -12.59 -10.17
N HIS A 13 -2.78 -12.26 -8.90
CA HIS A 13 -3.50 -11.03 -8.54
C HIS A 13 -2.77 -9.77 -9.04
N HIS A 14 -1.49 -9.63 -8.76
CA HIS A 14 -0.71 -8.49 -9.25
C HIS A 14 -0.70 -8.45 -10.78
N GLN A 15 -0.49 -9.59 -11.44
CA GLN A 15 -0.46 -9.67 -12.91
C GLN A 15 -1.82 -9.31 -13.53
N ASP A 16 -2.93 -9.75 -12.95
CA ASP A 16 -4.28 -9.41 -13.42
C ASP A 16 -4.51 -7.88 -13.42
N TYR A 17 -4.00 -7.16 -12.40
CA TYR A 17 -4.07 -5.70 -12.35
C TYR A 17 -3.20 -5.03 -13.42
N VAL A 18 -2.00 -5.55 -13.68
CA VAL A 18 -1.11 -5.05 -14.74
C VAL A 18 -1.76 -5.24 -16.11
N ASP A 19 -2.28 -6.42 -16.39
CA ASP A 19 -2.94 -6.72 -17.66
C ASP A 19 -4.22 -5.88 -17.86
N GLY A 20 -5.00 -5.72 -16.80
CA GLY A 20 -6.17 -4.86 -16.78
C GLY A 20 -5.84 -3.41 -17.09
N LEU A 21 -4.82 -2.87 -16.42
CA LEU A 21 -4.35 -1.51 -16.64
C LEU A 21 -3.86 -1.29 -18.09
N ASN A 22 -3.04 -2.20 -18.60
CA ASN A 22 -2.53 -2.12 -19.96
C ASN A 22 -3.66 -2.08 -21.00
N LYS A 23 -4.71 -2.88 -20.81
CA LYS A 23 -5.91 -2.85 -21.68
C LYS A 23 -6.64 -1.51 -21.62
N GLN A 24 -6.81 -0.96 -20.41
CA GLN A 24 -7.47 0.33 -20.22
C GLN A 24 -6.67 1.48 -20.84
N LEU A 25 -5.35 1.50 -20.65
CA LEU A 25 -4.48 2.56 -21.14
C LEU A 25 -4.37 2.57 -22.68
N ALA A 26 -4.59 1.46 -23.37
CA ALA A 26 -4.48 1.38 -24.83
C ALA A 26 -5.36 2.42 -25.57
N THR A 27 -6.46 2.83 -24.95
CA THR A 27 -7.41 3.82 -25.51
C THR A 27 -7.67 5.01 -24.59
N SER A 28 -6.95 5.12 -23.49
CA SER A 28 -7.11 6.17 -22.49
C SER A 28 -6.33 7.42 -22.84
N PRO A 29 -6.86 8.63 -22.59
CA PRO A 29 -6.10 9.87 -22.66
C PRO A 29 -4.96 9.95 -21.63
N LEU A 30 -4.97 9.05 -20.62
CA LEU A 30 -3.92 8.96 -19.60
C LEU A 30 -2.74 8.08 -20.03
N TYR A 31 -2.74 7.57 -21.25
CA TYR A 31 -1.59 6.85 -21.81
C TYR A 31 -0.33 7.73 -21.78
N GLY A 32 0.79 7.16 -21.29
CA GLY A 32 2.06 7.88 -21.21
C GLY A 32 2.31 8.61 -19.88
N TYR A 33 1.36 8.64 -18.97
CA TYR A 33 1.60 9.09 -17.59
C TYR A 33 2.53 8.12 -16.84
N THR A 34 3.31 8.64 -15.90
CA THR A 34 3.95 7.77 -14.89
C THR A 34 2.87 7.12 -14.05
N LEU A 35 3.14 5.96 -13.45
CA LEU A 35 2.14 5.26 -12.63
C LEU A 35 1.68 6.13 -11.44
N GLU A 36 2.59 6.88 -10.82
CA GLU A 36 2.25 7.78 -9.71
C GLU A 36 1.36 8.95 -10.15
N ASP A 37 1.66 9.56 -11.28
CA ASP A 37 0.84 10.66 -11.81
C ASP A 37 -0.51 10.15 -12.31
N LEU A 38 -0.54 8.95 -12.90
CA LEU A 38 -1.76 8.26 -13.29
C LEU A 38 -2.69 8.04 -12.09
N ILE A 39 -2.15 7.57 -10.95
CA ILE A 39 -2.94 7.36 -9.73
C ILE A 39 -3.54 8.67 -9.24
N LYS A 40 -2.75 9.74 -9.18
CA LYS A 40 -3.21 11.06 -8.71
C LYS A 40 -4.32 11.62 -9.61
N GLU A 41 -4.09 11.57 -10.91
CA GLU A 41 -5.05 12.06 -11.90
C GLU A 41 -6.33 11.21 -11.93
N ALA A 42 -6.18 9.88 -11.98
CA ALA A 42 -7.30 8.96 -12.04
C ALA A 42 -8.11 8.89 -10.73
N TYR A 43 -7.56 9.29 -9.58
CA TYR A 43 -8.32 9.43 -8.34
C TYR A 43 -9.40 10.51 -8.44
N ASN A 44 -9.17 11.55 -9.24
CA ASN A 44 -10.15 12.55 -9.65
C ASN A 44 -10.96 13.11 -8.46
N ASN A 45 -10.26 13.55 -7.41
CA ASN A 45 -10.87 14.12 -6.21
C ASN A 45 -11.95 13.24 -5.54
N GLY A 46 -11.76 11.93 -5.56
CA GLY A 46 -12.69 10.98 -4.94
C GLY A 46 -13.83 10.50 -5.84
N ASN A 47 -13.80 10.88 -7.12
CA ASN A 47 -14.67 10.33 -8.17
C ASN A 47 -13.81 9.58 -9.20
N PRO A 48 -13.29 8.39 -8.87
CA PRO A 48 -12.22 7.77 -9.63
C PRO A 48 -12.61 7.41 -11.05
N LEU A 49 -11.66 7.66 -11.96
CA LEU A 49 -11.75 7.21 -13.35
C LEU A 49 -11.59 5.68 -13.45
N PRO A 50 -12.01 5.07 -14.57
CA PRO A 50 -11.97 3.60 -14.74
C PRO A 50 -10.58 2.98 -14.52
N GLU A 51 -9.51 3.70 -14.85
CA GLU A 51 -8.12 3.23 -14.71
C GLU A 51 -7.63 3.18 -13.25
N TYR A 52 -8.26 3.94 -12.36
CA TYR A 52 -7.77 4.15 -11.01
C TYR A 52 -7.53 2.85 -10.24
N ASN A 53 -8.51 1.96 -10.24
CA ASN A 53 -8.42 0.72 -9.45
C ASN A 53 -7.20 -0.11 -9.85
N ASN A 54 -7.01 -0.35 -11.13
CA ASN A 54 -5.88 -1.14 -11.61
C ASN A 54 -4.55 -0.42 -11.41
N ALA A 55 -4.49 0.88 -11.70
CA ALA A 55 -3.28 1.68 -11.49
C ALA A 55 -2.84 1.68 -10.01
N ALA A 56 -3.77 1.94 -9.11
CA ALA A 56 -3.49 1.95 -7.67
C ALA A 56 -3.08 0.56 -7.18
N GLN A 57 -3.75 -0.51 -7.60
CA GLN A 57 -3.39 -1.88 -7.21
C GLN A 57 -2.04 -2.32 -7.76
N VAL A 58 -1.68 -1.96 -9.00
CA VAL A 58 -0.34 -2.22 -9.55
C VAL A 58 0.72 -1.56 -8.67
N TRP A 59 0.54 -0.29 -8.31
CA TRP A 59 1.49 0.43 -7.49
C TRP A 59 1.55 -0.10 -6.05
N ASN A 60 0.40 -0.31 -5.42
CA ASN A 60 0.30 -0.80 -4.04
C ASN A 60 0.98 -2.16 -3.88
N HIS A 61 0.77 -3.09 -4.82
CA HIS A 61 1.40 -4.40 -4.81
C HIS A 61 2.90 -4.32 -5.12
N HIS A 62 3.32 -3.48 -6.07
CA HIS A 62 4.73 -3.27 -6.35
C HIS A 62 5.48 -2.77 -5.12
N PHE A 63 4.95 -1.74 -4.48
CA PHE A 63 5.50 -1.19 -3.23
C PHE A 63 5.54 -2.24 -2.11
N PHE A 64 4.48 -3.04 -1.96
CA PHE A 64 4.40 -4.12 -0.99
C PHE A 64 5.49 -5.18 -1.22
N TRP A 65 5.70 -5.62 -2.45
CA TRP A 65 6.72 -6.62 -2.78
C TRP A 65 8.14 -6.10 -2.55
N GLU A 66 8.41 -4.85 -2.91
CA GLU A 66 9.71 -4.23 -2.68
C GLU A 66 10.03 -3.98 -1.20
N SER A 67 9.01 -3.88 -0.35
CA SER A 67 9.19 -3.70 1.09
C SER A 67 9.65 -4.96 1.81
N MET A 68 9.66 -6.10 1.16
CA MET A 68 10.00 -7.41 1.73
C MET A 68 11.29 -7.97 1.15
N GLN A 69 12.05 -8.69 1.99
CA GLN A 69 13.23 -9.43 1.55
C GLN A 69 13.33 -10.76 2.30
N PRO A 70 14.01 -11.77 1.72
CA PRO A 70 14.33 -12.99 2.44
C PRO A 70 15.08 -12.67 3.75
N GLU A 71 14.69 -13.34 4.82
CA GLU A 71 15.28 -13.13 6.16
C GLU A 71 15.16 -11.67 6.66
N GLY A 72 14.25 -10.90 6.09
CA GLY A 72 13.96 -9.55 6.54
C GLY A 72 13.23 -9.49 7.87
N GLY A 73 13.02 -8.29 8.36
CA GLY A 73 12.38 -8.00 9.65
C GLY A 73 13.39 -7.44 10.65
N GLY A 74 12.92 -7.26 11.89
CA GLY A 74 13.70 -6.64 12.94
C GLY A 74 13.28 -5.20 13.21
N LEU A 75 14.03 -4.54 14.08
CA LEU A 75 13.82 -3.12 14.37
C LEU A 75 14.44 -2.27 13.26
N PRO A 76 13.77 -1.19 12.84
CA PRO A 76 14.41 -0.21 11.99
C PRO A 76 15.57 0.46 12.70
N GLU A 77 16.50 1.01 11.93
CA GLU A 77 17.69 1.68 12.44
C GLU A 77 17.76 3.13 11.95
N GLY A 78 18.64 3.90 12.57
CA GLY A 78 18.97 5.26 12.14
C GLY A 78 17.78 6.23 12.17
N GLY A 79 17.67 7.07 11.14
CA GLY A 79 16.70 8.16 11.10
C GLY A 79 15.25 7.71 11.13
N VAL A 80 14.94 6.53 10.58
CA VAL A 80 13.56 6.01 10.58
C VAL A 80 13.13 5.65 12.00
N LEU A 81 13.97 4.97 12.78
CA LEU A 81 13.67 4.67 14.17
C LEU A 81 13.49 5.95 14.99
N GLN A 82 14.41 6.90 14.86
CA GLN A 82 14.32 8.19 15.56
C GLN A 82 13.01 8.94 15.25
N GLN A 83 12.59 8.92 13.99
CA GLN A 83 11.34 9.57 13.61
C GLN A 83 10.13 8.83 14.16
N ILE A 84 10.14 7.49 14.17
CA ILE A 84 9.10 6.67 14.79
C ILE A 84 9.00 6.97 16.30
N GLU A 85 10.12 7.00 17.00
CA GLU A 85 10.15 7.31 18.43
C GLU A 85 9.66 8.72 18.74
N LYS A 86 10.01 9.68 17.90
CA LYS A 86 9.53 11.06 18.01
C LYS A 86 8.02 11.17 17.81
N ASP A 87 7.47 10.51 16.80
CA ASP A 87 6.07 10.71 16.38
C ASP A 87 5.09 9.80 17.14
N PHE A 88 5.53 8.62 17.59
CA PHE A 88 4.71 7.63 18.30
C PHE A 88 5.11 7.43 19.78
N GLY A 89 6.23 8.02 20.20
CA GLY A 89 6.79 7.86 21.55
C GLY A 89 7.69 6.62 21.69
N SER A 90 7.43 5.55 20.97
CA SER A 90 8.25 4.34 20.91
C SER A 90 7.94 3.50 19.69
N PHE A 91 8.85 2.60 19.32
CA PHE A 91 8.56 1.60 18.28
C PHE A 91 7.41 0.66 18.69
N THR A 92 7.31 0.31 19.96
CA THR A 92 6.20 -0.51 20.47
C THR A 92 4.85 0.17 20.26
N ASN A 93 4.72 1.44 20.58
CA ASN A 93 3.49 2.20 20.36
C ASN A 93 3.13 2.27 18.86
N PHE A 94 4.10 2.52 18.01
CA PHE A 94 3.90 2.48 16.55
C PHE A 94 3.36 1.12 16.11
N ARG A 95 3.99 0.01 16.55
CA ARG A 95 3.58 -1.34 16.21
C ARG A 95 2.15 -1.64 16.67
N GLU A 96 1.80 -1.24 17.88
CA GLU A 96 0.44 -1.40 18.42
C GLU A 96 -0.59 -0.60 17.62
N GLU A 97 -0.27 0.63 17.26
CA GLU A 97 -1.14 1.47 16.44
C GLU A 97 -1.34 0.88 15.04
N PHE A 98 -0.25 0.38 14.42
CA PHE A 98 -0.30 -0.26 13.11
C PHE A 98 -1.18 -1.52 13.13
N ILE A 99 -1.02 -2.38 14.12
CA ILE A 99 -1.84 -3.60 14.31
C ILE A 99 -3.31 -3.20 14.57
N ARG A 100 -3.55 -2.23 15.43
CA ARG A 100 -4.90 -1.75 15.72
C ARG A 100 -5.58 -1.23 14.46
N SER A 101 -4.89 -0.44 13.66
CA SER A 101 -5.40 0.08 12.38
C SER A 101 -5.75 -1.06 11.42
N ALA A 102 -4.92 -2.11 11.35
CA ALA A 102 -5.19 -3.29 10.55
C ALA A 102 -6.45 -4.05 11.00
N LEU A 103 -6.65 -4.19 12.32
CA LEU A 103 -7.81 -4.87 12.88
C LEU A 103 -9.11 -4.08 12.73
N GLN A 104 -9.03 -2.76 12.68
CA GLN A 104 -10.18 -1.87 12.51
C GLN A 104 -10.68 -1.77 11.07
N LEU A 105 -9.85 -2.12 10.10
CA LEU A 105 -10.25 -2.11 8.70
C LEU A 105 -11.30 -3.19 8.43
N LEU A 106 -12.51 -2.76 8.11
CA LEU A 106 -13.59 -3.64 7.68
C LEU A 106 -13.59 -3.79 6.16
N GLY A 107 -13.49 -5.02 5.68
CA GLY A 107 -13.42 -5.34 4.25
C GLY A 107 -11.98 -5.29 3.71
N SER A 108 -11.88 -5.22 2.39
CA SER A 108 -10.60 -5.19 1.67
C SER A 108 -9.93 -3.81 1.76
N GLY A 109 -8.62 -3.80 1.84
CA GLY A 109 -7.84 -2.56 1.84
C GLY A 109 -6.41 -2.76 2.33
N TRP A 110 -5.81 -1.67 2.76
CA TRP A 110 -4.40 -1.59 3.11
C TRP A 110 -4.19 -0.80 4.39
N VAL A 111 -3.14 -1.13 5.13
CA VAL A 111 -2.62 -0.29 6.22
C VAL A 111 -1.24 0.21 5.82
N TRP A 112 -0.97 1.45 6.17
CA TRP A 112 0.23 2.17 5.77
C TRP A 112 0.86 2.90 6.95
N LEU A 113 2.19 2.90 7.01
CA LEU A 113 2.94 3.98 7.62
C LEU A 113 3.23 5.00 6.52
N VAL A 114 2.82 6.24 6.74
CA VAL A 114 3.03 7.33 5.77
C VAL A 114 3.75 8.50 6.41
N LEU A 115 4.51 9.24 5.62
CA LEU A 115 4.96 10.57 5.97
C LEU A 115 3.94 11.59 5.44
N LYS A 116 3.26 12.27 6.36
CA LYS A 116 2.40 13.41 6.08
C LYS A 116 3.26 14.61 5.74
N ARG A 117 3.38 14.96 4.45
CA ARG A 117 4.30 16.04 4.01
C ARG A 117 4.04 17.37 4.68
N ASN A 118 2.79 17.78 4.76
CA ASN A 118 2.41 19.07 5.32
C ASN A 118 2.66 19.16 6.83
N GLU A 119 2.53 18.05 7.53
CA GLU A 119 2.73 17.95 8.96
C GLU A 119 4.16 17.59 9.33
N ARG A 120 4.97 17.12 8.37
CA ARG A 120 6.32 16.55 8.57
C ARG A 120 6.34 15.47 9.65
N LYS A 121 5.31 14.64 9.67
CA LYS A 121 5.04 13.66 10.71
C LYS A 121 4.71 12.30 10.10
N LEU A 122 5.20 11.24 10.73
CA LEU A 122 4.76 9.88 10.45
C LEU A 122 3.37 9.64 11.05
N SER A 123 2.53 8.94 10.31
CA SER A 123 1.19 8.54 10.74
C SER A 123 0.84 7.17 10.22
N VAL A 124 0.10 6.42 11.02
CA VAL A 124 -0.54 5.17 10.56
C VAL A 124 -1.90 5.52 9.97
N VAL A 125 -2.14 5.08 8.76
CA VAL A 125 -3.43 5.24 8.07
C VAL A 125 -3.88 3.91 7.47
N HIS A 126 -5.18 3.71 7.31
CA HIS A 126 -5.70 2.64 6.49
C HIS A 126 -6.55 3.18 5.36
N THR A 127 -6.54 2.47 4.24
CA THR A 127 -7.32 2.83 3.06
C THR A 127 -8.16 1.63 2.63
N ARG A 128 -9.37 1.92 2.16
CA ARG A 128 -10.28 0.88 1.65
C ARG A 128 -9.99 0.59 0.19
N ASN A 129 -10.21 -0.66 -0.19
CA ASN A 129 -10.06 -1.11 -1.58
C ASN A 129 -8.67 -0.75 -2.14
N ALA A 130 -8.61 -0.21 -3.34
CA ALA A 130 -7.38 0.14 -4.02
C ALA A 130 -6.80 1.51 -3.61
N ILE A 131 -7.47 2.28 -2.75
CA ILE A 131 -7.04 3.64 -2.43
C ILE A 131 -5.60 3.65 -1.94
N SER A 132 -4.77 4.45 -2.62
CA SER A 132 -3.36 4.66 -2.29
C SER A 132 -3.17 6.01 -1.58
N PRO A 133 -2.30 6.10 -0.57
CA PRO A 133 -1.93 7.37 0.06
C PRO A 133 -1.37 8.40 -0.91
N LEU A 134 -0.84 7.98 -2.06
CA LEU A 134 -0.36 8.87 -3.13
C LEU A 134 -1.45 9.84 -3.61
N ALA A 135 -2.71 9.41 -3.61
CA ALA A 135 -3.84 10.24 -4.00
C ALA A 135 -4.03 11.47 -3.09
N PHE A 136 -3.52 11.41 -1.87
CA PHE A 136 -3.58 12.49 -0.87
C PHE A 136 -2.26 13.26 -0.74
N GLY A 137 -1.26 12.94 -1.56
CA GLY A 137 0.07 13.54 -1.49
C GLY A 137 0.95 13.05 -0.34
N ASP A 138 0.53 12.00 0.37
CA ASP A 138 1.30 11.36 1.42
C ASP A 138 2.42 10.49 0.80
N ILE A 139 3.49 10.27 1.57
CA ILE A 139 4.61 9.41 1.16
C ILE A 139 4.50 8.09 1.92
N PRO A 140 4.15 6.98 1.26
CA PRO A 140 4.17 5.65 1.88
C PRO A 140 5.57 5.22 2.27
N ILE A 141 5.71 4.61 3.45
CA ILE A 141 6.96 4.08 4.00
C ILE A 141 6.88 2.56 4.17
N ILE A 142 5.74 2.07 4.68
CA ILE A 142 5.45 0.63 4.87
C ILE A 142 4.00 0.39 4.48
N SER A 143 3.72 -0.79 3.92
CA SER A 143 2.36 -1.23 3.65
C SER A 143 2.08 -2.64 4.16
N LEU A 144 0.81 -2.91 4.44
CA LEU A 144 0.29 -4.24 4.72
C LEU A 144 -0.99 -4.43 3.91
N ASP A 145 -1.00 -5.48 3.08
CA ASP A 145 -2.15 -5.89 2.30
C ASP A 145 -3.16 -6.64 3.17
N LEU A 146 -4.40 -6.18 3.19
CA LEU A 146 -5.52 -6.80 3.91
C LEU A 146 -6.64 -7.26 2.95
N TRP A 147 -6.34 -7.35 1.66
CA TRP A 147 -7.20 -7.99 0.68
C TRP A 147 -7.19 -9.50 0.88
N GLU A 148 -8.31 -10.15 0.86
CA GLU A 148 -8.57 -11.62 0.88
C GLU A 148 -7.57 -12.53 1.64
N VAL A 149 -6.37 -12.03 1.93
CA VAL A 149 -5.28 -12.71 2.67
C VAL A 149 -5.69 -13.00 4.12
N ARG A 150 -6.74 -12.37 4.61
CA ARG A 150 -7.29 -12.58 5.97
C ARG A 150 -7.66 -14.03 6.27
N THR A 151 -8.01 -14.80 5.25
CA THR A 151 -8.43 -16.20 5.41
C THR A 151 -7.27 -17.19 5.36
N TRP A 152 -6.09 -16.78 4.85
CA TRP A 152 -4.99 -17.71 4.59
C TRP A 152 -3.75 -17.53 5.47
N THR A 153 -3.62 -16.40 6.16
CA THR A 153 -2.42 -16.06 6.95
C THR A 153 -2.60 -16.09 8.47
N MET A 154 -3.79 -16.37 8.96
CA MET A 154 -4.02 -16.58 10.41
C MET A 154 -3.83 -18.04 10.85
N SER A 155 -2.98 -18.79 10.17
CA SER A 155 -2.39 -20.02 10.73
C SER A 155 -1.00 -19.65 11.24
N PHE A 156 -0.95 -19.23 12.49
CA PHE A 156 0.27 -19.12 13.29
C PHE A 156 0.79 -20.51 13.64
#